data_f82a86a6c3454a049903a6bb74581e69
#
_entry.id   f82a86a6c3454a049903a6bb74581e69
#
_cell.length_a   1.000
_cell.length_b   1.000
_cell.length_c   1.000
_cell.angle_alpha   90.00
_cell.angle_beta   90.00
_cell.angle_gamma   90.00
#
_symmetry.space_group_name_H-M   'P 1'
#
loop_
_entity.id
_entity.type
_entity.pdbx_description
1 polymer ?
#
loop_
_entity_poly.entity_id
_entity_poly.type
_entity_poly.pdbx_seq_one_letter_code
_entity_poly.pdbx_strand_id
1 'polypeptide(L)'
;MKSEEFFRMKKQQESLKNMVYQAILNGIFTDEYKPNQIINEQELVQKFGCSKTPIREALVTLCNEGILRSFPRFGYQVVSVSREEAQNILDFRLVLEGGYLRQSIGNITEENLAELAEIDERCKQSTDSVWDHWEANTAFHLKMISFSGNAYAYQEL
;
A
#
# COMPACT_ATOMS: atom_id res chain seq x y z
N MET A 1 31.60 -17.64 0.24
CA MET A 1 31.98 -16.22 0.07
C MET A 1 31.15 -15.46 -0.94
N LYS A 2 31.21 -15.76 -2.25
CA LYS A 2 30.41 -15.02 -3.27
C LYS A 2 28.88 -15.12 -3.10
N SER A 3 28.36 -16.23 -2.60
CA SER A 3 26.93 -16.45 -2.38
C SER A 3 26.39 -15.61 -1.21
N GLU A 4 27.09 -15.53 -0.11
CA GLU A 4 26.68 -14.76 1.09
C GLU A 4 26.71 -13.25 0.82
N GLU A 5 27.72 -12.78 0.09
CA GLU A 5 27.85 -11.39 -0.32
C GLU A 5 26.71 -10.98 -1.26
N PHE A 6 26.35 -11.85 -2.22
CA PHE A 6 25.19 -11.65 -3.11
C PHE A 6 23.88 -11.58 -2.33
N PHE A 7 23.62 -12.48 -1.37
CA PHE A 7 22.43 -12.46 -0.54
C PHE A 7 22.37 -11.21 0.35
N ARG A 8 23.50 -10.75 0.87
CA ARG A 8 23.59 -9.53 1.68
C ARG A 8 23.27 -8.28 0.86
N MET A 9 23.81 -8.19 -0.35
CA MET A 9 23.51 -7.10 -1.28
C MET A 9 22.03 -7.06 -1.68
N LYS A 10 21.42 -8.21 -1.98
CA LYS A 10 20.01 -8.32 -2.34
C LYS A 10 19.10 -7.89 -1.17
N LYS A 11 19.39 -8.32 0.05
CA LYS A 11 18.66 -7.91 1.25
C LYS A 11 18.78 -6.41 1.53
N GLN A 12 19.96 -5.84 1.32
CA GLN A 12 20.17 -4.39 1.46
C GLN A 12 19.41 -3.58 0.40
N GLN A 13 19.38 -4.05 -0.84
CA GLN A 13 18.64 -3.40 -1.92
C GLN A 13 17.13 -3.44 -1.69
N GLU A 14 16.58 -4.57 -1.21
CA GLU A 14 15.17 -4.69 -0.83
C GLU A 14 14.81 -3.75 0.32
N SER A 15 15.68 -3.61 1.31
CA SER A 15 15.51 -2.64 2.41
C SER A 15 15.49 -1.20 1.92
N LEU A 16 16.37 -0.83 0.96
CA LEU A 16 16.40 0.51 0.37
C LEU A 16 15.17 0.79 -0.50
N LYS A 17 14.74 -0.19 -1.30
CA LYS A 17 13.50 -0.10 -2.08
C LYS A 17 12.30 0.19 -1.17
N ASN A 18 12.16 -0.59 -0.08
CA ASN A 18 11.05 -0.44 0.85
C ASN A 18 11.10 0.91 1.57
N MET A 19 12.27 1.37 1.98
CA MET A 19 12.45 2.70 2.58
C MET A 19 12.01 3.81 1.63
N VAL A 20 12.41 3.75 0.36
CA VAL A 20 12.04 4.75 -0.66
C VAL A 20 10.54 4.69 -0.95
N TYR A 21 9.98 3.49 -1.10
CA TYR A 21 8.54 3.27 -1.30
C TYR A 21 7.73 3.93 -0.18
N GLN A 22 8.06 3.61 1.08
CA GLN A 22 7.39 4.16 2.26
C GLN A 22 7.51 5.69 2.34
N ALA A 23 8.71 6.22 2.06
CA ALA A 23 8.93 7.66 2.12
C ALA A 23 8.14 8.43 1.04
N ILE A 24 8.02 7.89 -0.18
CA ILE A 24 7.22 8.51 -1.24
C ILE A 24 5.73 8.45 -0.88
N LEU A 25 5.27 7.31 -0.43
CA LEU A 25 3.88 7.09 -0.06
C LEU A 25 3.46 7.99 1.10
N ASN A 26 4.29 8.07 2.14
CA ASN A 26 4.07 9.02 3.25
C ASN A 26 4.08 10.48 2.76
N GLY A 27 4.98 10.83 1.85
CA GLY A 27 5.03 12.16 1.25
C GLY A 27 3.75 12.51 0.45
N ILE A 28 3.09 11.53 -0.16
CA ILE A 28 1.79 11.72 -0.80
C ILE A 28 0.69 11.92 0.25
N PHE A 29 0.66 11.12 1.30
CA PHE A 29 -0.33 11.27 2.38
C PHE A 29 -0.19 12.57 3.18
N THR A 30 1.02 13.08 3.31
CA THR A 30 1.30 14.36 4.02
C THR A 30 1.29 15.59 3.11
N ASP A 31 0.87 15.43 1.85
CA ASP A 31 0.78 16.50 0.85
C ASP A 31 2.16 17.14 0.46
N GLU A 32 3.26 16.46 0.79
CA GLU A 32 4.60 16.80 0.31
C GLU A 32 4.68 16.61 -1.22
N TYR A 33 4.10 15.51 -1.73
CA TYR A 33 3.87 15.26 -3.16
C TYR A 33 2.40 15.44 -3.48
N LYS A 34 2.05 16.49 -4.21
CA LYS A 34 0.66 16.83 -4.51
C LYS A 34 0.09 16.02 -5.66
N PRO A 35 -1.24 15.81 -5.68
CA PRO A 35 -1.92 15.25 -6.84
C PRO A 35 -1.51 15.93 -8.16
N ASN A 36 -1.26 15.14 -9.19
CA ASN A 36 -0.74 15.56 -10.51
C ASN A 36 0.70 16.08 -10.53
N GLN A 37 1.39 16.17 -9.41
CA GLN A 37 2.81 16.54 -9.37
C GLN A 37 3.67 15.47 -10.05
N ILE A 38 4.69 15.90 -10.78
CA ILE A 38 5.70 15.01 -11.36
C ILE A 38 6.86 14.85 -10.36
N ILE A 39 7.18 13.61 -10.05
CA ILE A 39 8.33 13.20 -9.23
C ILE A 39 9.45 12.78 -10.18
N ASN A 40 10.64 13.34 -10.02
CA ASN A 40 11.79 13.03 -10.84
C ASN A 40 12.69 11.98 -10.17
N GLU A 41 13.08 10.96 -10.90
CA GLU A 41 13.98 9.89 -10.42
C GLU A 41 15.31 10.44 -9.90
N GLN A 42 15.88 11.46 -10.56
CA GLN A 42 17.17 12.04 -10.15
C GLN A 42 17.08 12.81 -8.84
N GLU A 43 15.98 13.52 -8.61
CA GLU A 43 15.73 14.23 -7.36
C GLU A 43 15.65 13.24 -6.18
N LEU A 44 15.00 12.10 -6.38
CA LEU A 44 14.92 11.05 -5.38
C LEU A 44 16.29 10.41 -5.10
N VAL A 45 17.10 10.19 -6.15
CA VAL A 45 18.48 9.70 -5.98
C VAL A 45 19.29 10.65 -5.10
N GLN A 46 19.17 11.97 -5.31
CA GLN A 46 19.83 12.97 -4.47
C GLN A 46 19.28 13.02 -3.05
N LYS A 47 17.94 12.97 -2.91
CA LYS A 47 17.25 13.02 -1.61
C LYS A 47 17.61 11.82 -0.72
N PHE A 48 17.63 10.61 -1.29
CA PHE A 48 17.86 9.38 -0.53
C PHE A 48 19.32 8.91 -0.51
N GLY A 49 20.21 9.51 -1.30
CA GLY A 49 21.62 9.16 -1.34
C GLY A 49 21.90 7.72 -1.78
N CYS A 50 21.01 7.11 -2.56
CA CYS A 50 21.14 5.74 -3.03
C CYS A 50 21.20 5.64 -4.56
N SER A 51 21.52 4.44 -5.09
CA SER A 51 21.57 4.22 -6.54
C SER A 51 20.18 4.30 -7.19
N LYS A 52 20.14 4.41 -8.53
CA LYS A 52 18.89 4.47 -9.29
C LYS A 52 18.03 3.21 -9.18
N THR A 53 18.65 2.05 -8.95
CA THR A 53 17.93 0.77 -8.96
C THR A 53 16.83 0.68 -7.90
N PRO A 54 17.10 0.83 -6.58
CA PRO A 54 16.04 0.78 -5.57
C PRO A 54 15.00 1.90 -5.73
N ILE A 55 15.41 3.09 -6.22
CA ILE A 55 14.48 4.18 -6.54
C ILE A 55 13.49 3.73 -7.63
N ARG A 56 14.00 3.21 -8.73
CA ARG A 56 13.16 2.78 -9.86
C ARG A 56 12.26 1.62 -9.50
N GLU A 57 12.75 0.65 -8.72
CA GLU A 57 11.95 -0.47 -8.23
C GLU A 57 10.79 -0.01 -7.34
N ALA A 58 11.03 0.95 -6.43
CA ALA A 58 9.98 1.56 -5.62
C ALA A 58 8.94 2.29 -6.46
N LEU A 59 9.39 3.12 -7.43
CA LEU A 59 8.51 3.86 -8.32
C LEU A 59 7.66 2.94 -9.21
N VAL A 60 8.24 1.85 -9.71
CA VAL A 60 7.50 0.83 -10.49
C VAL A 60 6.45 0.13 -9.62
N THR A 61 6.78 -0.19 -8.37
CA THR A 61 5.81 -0.77 -7.43
C THR A 61 4.63 0.19 -7.22
N LEU A 62 4.89 1.47 -6.94
CA LEU A 62 3.84 2.49 -6.80
C LEU A 62 3.01 2.71 -8.08
N CYS A 63 3.61 2.52 -9.26
CA CYS A 63 2.88 2.55 -10.52
C CYS A 63 1.96 1.34 -10.69
N ASN A 64 2.42 0.14 -10.31
CA ASN A 64 1.61 -1.08 -10.38
C ASN A 64 0.40 -1.02 -9.43
N GLU A 65 0.55 -0.32 -8.32
CA GLU A 65 -0.52 -0.05 -7.33
C GLU A 65 -1.42 1.12 -7.72
N GLY A 66 -1.18 1.77 -8.87
CA GLY A 66 -1.98 2.89 -9.34
C GLY A 66 -1.79 4.21 -8.57
N ILE A 67 -0.81 4.28 -7.67
CA ILE A 67 -0.50 5.47 -6.88
C ILE A 67 0.26 6.50 -7.72
N LEU A 68 1.15 6.01 -8.58
CA LEU A 68 1.87 6.83 -9.56
C LEU A 68 1.53 6.39 -10.99
N ARG A 69 1.75 7.28 -11.94
CA ARG A 69 1.72 7.00 -13.38
C ARG A 69 3.04 7.39 -14.01
N SER A 70 3.66 6.46 -14.74
CA SER A 70 4.91 6.74 -15.45
C SER A 70 4.66 7.57 -16.71
N PHE A 71 5.41 8.66 -16.85
CA PHE A 71 5.46 9.49 -18.05
C PHE A 71 6.87 9.41 -18.65
N PRO A 72 7.03 8.73 -19.80
CA PRO A 72 8.33 8.59 -20.45
C PRO A 72 9.02 9.94 -20.64
N ARG A 73 10.28 10.05 -20.22
CA ARG A 73 11.15 11.23 -20.25
C ARG A 73 10.83 12.35 -19.23
N PHE A 74 9.66 12.33 -18.58
CA PHE A 74 9.26 13.37 -17.62
C PHE A 74 9.38 12.92 -16.17
N GLY A 75 9.12 11.65 -15.88
CA GLY A 75 9.14 11.10 -14.53
C GLY A 75 7.86 10.36 -14.16
N TYR A 76 7.45 10.48 -12.92
CA TYR A 76 6.31 9.74 -12.35
C TYR A 76 5.32 10.74 -11.76
N GLN A 77 4.09 10.72 -12.25
CA GLN A 77 3.04 11.62 -11.78
C GLN A 77 2.26 10.98 -10.65
N VAL A 78 2.03 11.75 -9.60
CA VAL A 78 1.09 11.37 -8.52
C VAL A 78 -0.32 11.31 -9.10
N VAL A 79 -0.98 10.16 -8.96
CA VAL A 79 -2.36 9.99 -9.45
C VAL A 79 -3.29 10.85 -8.61
N SER A 80 -4.18 11.54 -9.29
CA SER A 80 -5.26 12.31 -8.67
C SER A 80 -6.55 11.49 -8.77
N VAL A 81 -7.12 11.13 -7.64
CA VAL A 81 -8.42 10.46 -7.58
C VAL A 81 -9.50 11.51 -7.43
N SER A 82 -10.44 11.55 -8.36
CA SER A 82 -11.61 12.43 -8.27
C SER A 82 -12.55 11.94 -7.16
N ARG A 83 -13.41 12.85 -6.68
CA ARG A 83 -14.45 12.47 -5.69
C ARG A 83 -15.37 11.37 -6.21
N GLU A 84 -15.71 11.41 -7.50
CA GLU A 84 -16.54 10.40 -8.15
C GLU A 84 -15.84 9.05 -8.20
N GLU A 85 -14.56 9.00 -8.59
CA GLU A 85 -13.76 7.77 -8.58
C GLU A 85 -13.61 7.20 -7.16
N ALA A 86 -13.36 8.05 -6.16
CA ALA A 86 -13.31 7.62 -4.76
C ALA A 86 -14.64 7.00 -4.31
N GLN A 87 -15.78 7.61 -4.68
CA GLN A 87 -17.11 7.06 -4.38
C GLN A 87 -17.31 5.71 -5.08
N ASN A 88 -16.95 5.59 -6.34
CA ASN A 88 -17.08 4.33 -7.09
C ASN A 88 -16.24 3.20 -6.46
N ILE A 89 -15.04 3.52 -5.97
CA ILE A 89 -14.18 2.56 -5.24
C ILE A 89 -14.86 2.12 -3.93
N LEU A 90 -15.40 3.05 -3.17
CA LEU A 90 -16.11 2.74 -1.91
C LEU A 90 -17.35 1.88 -2.16
N ASP A 91 -18.13 2.19 -3.20
CA ASP A 91 -19.33 1.43 -3.57
C ASP A 91 -18.96 0.00 -4.02
N PHE A 92 -17.88 -0.15 -4.82
CA PHE A 92 -17.35 -1.45 -5.21
C PHE A 92 -16.92 -2.26 -3.98
N ARG A 93 -16.16 -1.67 -3.07
CA ARG A 93 -15.74 -2.31 -1.82
C ARG A 93 -16.92 -2.75 -0.97
N LEU A 94 -17.93 -1.89 -0.82
CA LEU A 94 -19.13 -2.19 -0.05
C LEU A 94 -19.86 -3.44 -0.58
N VAL A 95 -19.97 -3.57 -1.89
CA VAL A 95 -20.59 -4.73 -2.56
C VAL A 95 -19.73 -5.98 -2.36
N LEU A 96 -18.43 -5.88 -2.61
CA LEU A 96 -17.49 -6.99 -2.51
C LEU A 96 -17.40 -7.50 -1.08
N GLU A 97 -17.04 -6.63 -0.15
CA GLU A 97 -16.83 -6.97 1.27
C GLU A 97 -18.14 -7.41 1.93
N GLY A 98 -19.24 -6.68 1.71
CA GLY A 98 -20.55 -7.04 2.26
C GLY A 98 -21.09 -8.36 1.70
N GLY A 99 -20.81 -8.67 0.43
CA GLY A 99 -21.17 -9.94 -0.20
C GLY A 99 -20.45 -11.12 0.45
N TYR A 100 -19.12 -11.05 0.55
CA TYR A 100 -18.30 -12.10 1.13
C TYR A 100 -18.51 -12.26 2.64
N LEU A 101 -18.70 -11.15 3.37
CA LEU A 101 -19.01 -11.20 4.80
C LEU A 101 -20.32 -11.95 5.05
N ARG A 102 -21.38 -11.70 4.28
CA ARG A 102 -22.64 -12.43 4.39
C ARG A 102 -22.48 -13.94 4.14
N GLN A 103 -21.64 -14.33 3.17
CA GLN A 103 -21.37 -15.74 2.90
C GLN A 103 -20.57 -16.40 4.03
N SER A 104 -19.71 -15.65 4.71
CA SER A 104 -18.79 -16.17 5.72
C SER A 104 -19.37 -16.16 7.13
N ILE A 105 -20.45 -15.41 7.39
CA ILE A 105 -20.93 -15.11 8.75
C ILE A 105 -21.20 -16.36 9.59
N GLY A 106 -21.65 -17.45 8.96
CA GLY A 106 -21.92 -18.72 9.64
C GLY A 106 -20.64 -19.51 10.02
N ASN A 107 -19.48 -19.11 9.49
CA ASN A 107 -18.20 -19.77 9.74
C ASN A 107 -17.24 -18.90 10.56
N ILE A 108 -17.62 -17.67 10.89
CA ILE A 108 -16.82 -16.77 11.71
C ILE A 108 -16.86 -17.27 13.16
N THR A 109 -15.68 -17.50 13.72
CA THR A 109 -15.52 -17.97 15.12
C THR A 109 -15.28 -16.80 16.07
N GLU A 110 -15.42 -17.05 17.37
CA GLU A 110 -15.06 -16.07 18.42
C GLU A 110 -13.57 -15.66 18.32
N GLU A 111 -12.69 -16.57 17.93
CA GLU A 111 -11.28 -16.29 17.70
C GLU A 111 -11.10 -15.32 16.52
N ASN A 112 -11.82 -15.51 15.42
CA ASN A 112 -11.81 -14.59 14.28
C ASN A 112 -12.30 -13.18 14.69
N LEU A 113 -13.31 -13.10 15.54
CA LEU A 113 -13.81 -11.81 16.05
C LEU A 113 -12.80 -11.15 16.99
N ALA A 114 -12.08 -11.92 17.82
CA ALA A 114 -11.01 -11.41 18.66
C ALA A 114 -9.85 -10.85 17.83
N GLU A 115 -9.43 -11.54 16.78
CA GLU A 115 -8.40 -11.05 15.85
C GLU A 115 -8.81 -9.73 15.16
N LEU A 116 -10.07 -9.61 14.70
CA LEU A 116 -10.59 -8.37 14.15
C LEU A 116 -10.61 -7.23 15.17
N ALA A 117 -11.00 -7.53 16.40
CA ALA A 117 -11.03 -6.54 17.48
C ALA A 117 -9.62 -6.00 17.82
N GLU A 118 -8.59 -6.86 17.77
CA GLU A 118 -7.21 -6.43 17.95
C GLU A 118 -6.72 -5.50 16.82
N ILE A 119 -7.12 -5.79 15.58
CA ILE A 119 -6.77 -4.94 14.42
C ILE A 119 -7.51 -3.60 14.52
N ASP A 120 -8.81 -3.59 14.88
CA ASP A 120 -9.62 -2.39 15.05
C ASP A 120 -9.07 -1.50 16.18
N GLU A 121 -8.63 -2.10 17.27
CA GLU A 121 -8.00 -1.36 18.38
C GLU A 121 -6.68 -0.71 17.96
N ARG A 122 -5.85 -1.38 17.17
CA ARG A 122 -4.64 -0.78 16.58
C ARG A 122 -4.98 0.39 15.66
N CYS A 123 -6.04 0.25 14.85
CA CYS A 123 -6.51 1.33 13.98
C CYS A 123 -6.92 2.57 14.79
N LYS A 124 -7.62 2.39 15.91
CA LYS A 124 -8.03 3.48 16.82
C LYS A 124 -6.85 4.17 17.49
N GLN A 125 -5.80 3.42 17.82
CA GLN A 125 -4.61 3.94 18.49
C GLN A 125 -3.64 4.64 17.53
N SER A 126 -3.71 4.38 16.23
CA SER A 126 -2.84 4.95 15.19
C SER A 126 -3.30 6.37 14.76
N THR A 127 -3.48 7.29 15.72
CA THR A 127 -3.98 8.65 15.46
C THR A 127 -2.90 9.60 14.97
N ASP A 128 -1.63 9.35 15.27
CA ASP A 128 -0.51 10.26 15.03
C ASP A 128 0.18 10.03 13.68
N SER A 129 -0.12 8.92 13.01
CA SER A 129 0.44 8.54 11.73
C SER A 129 -0.67 8.15 10.75
N VAL A 130 -0.81 8.91 9.68
CA VAL A 130 -1.75 8.60 8.58
C VAL A 130 -1.41 7.23 7.97
N TRP A 131 -0.12 6.90 7.90
CA TRP A 131 0.35 5.63 7.38
C TRP A 131 -0.08 4.46 8.26
N ASP A 132 0.17 4.53 9.57
CA ASP A 132 -0.17 3.45 10.51
C ASP A 132 -1.68 3.23 10.55
N HIS A 133 -2.45 4.32 10.47
CA HIS A 133 -3.91 4.24 10.37
C HIS A 133 -4.35 3.55 9.08
N TRP A 134 -3.77 3.92 7.94
CA TRP A 134 -4.06 3.30 6.64
C TRP A 134 -3.71 1.81 6.63
N GLU A 135 -2.54 1.43 7.16
CA GLU A 135 -2.09 0.04 7.25
C GLU A 135 -3.02 -0.81 8.11
N ALA A 136 -3.39 -0.29 9.30
CA ALA A 136 -4.32 -0.97 10.20
C ALA A 136 -5.72 -1.11 9.58
N ASN A 137 -6.22 -0.05 8.94
CA ASN A 137 -7.50 -0.08 8.24
C ASN A 137 -7.49 -1.10 7.08
N THR A 138 -6.44 -1.13 6.27
CA THR A 138 -6.27 -2.11 5.20
C THR A 138 -6.23 -3.54 5.75
N ALA A 139 -5.46 -3.77 6.83
CA ALA A 139 -5.39 -5.07 7.48
C ALA A 139 -6.75 -5.54 8.00
N PHE A 140 -7.60 -4.63 8.51
CA PHE A 140 -8.96 -4.96 8.96
C PHE A 140 -9.83 -5.48 7.81
N HIS A 141 -9.87 -4.77 6.70
CA HIS A 141 -10.65 -5.15 5.52
C HIS A 141 -10.17 -6.46 4.90
N LEU A 142 -8.85 -6.62 4.74
CA LEU A 142 -8.25 -7.87 4.24
C LEU A 142 -8.54 -9.05 5.17
N LYS A 143 -8.52 -8.83 6.49
CA LYS A 143 -8.86 -9.87 7.45
C LYS A 143 -10.33 -10.30 7.33
N MET A 144 -11.25 -9.35 7.18
CA MET A 144 -12.67 -9.65 6.93
C MET A 144 -12.87 -10.52 5.70
N ILE A 145 -12.26 -10.13 4.58
CA ILE A 145 -12.36 -10.90 3.32
C ILE A 145 -11.73 -12.28 3.44
N SER A 146 -10.66 -12.45 4.21
CA SER A 146 -9.99 -13.72 4.41
C SER A 146 -10.90 -14.83 4.95
N PHE A 147 -11.95 -14.48 5.71
CA PHE A 147 -12.92 -15.44 6.24
C PHE A 147 -13.77 -16.10 5.15
N SER A 148 -13.84 -15.50 3.97
CA SER A 148 -14.52 -16.12 2.82
C SER A 148 -13.74 -17.28 2.20
N GLY A 149 -12.43 -17.39 2.48
CA GLY A 149 -11.53 -18.34 1.81
C GLY A 149 -11.33 -18.08 0.32
N ASN A 150 -11.85 -16.97 -0.21
CA ASN A 150 -11.74 -16.63 -1.62
C ASN A 150 -10.48 -15.81 -1.89
N ALA A 151 -9.46 -16.45 -2.48
CA ALA A 151 -8.18 -15.82 -2.78
C ALA A 151 -8.31 -14.67 -3.80
N TYR A 152 -9.26 -14.76 -4.74
CA TYR A 152 -9.51 -13.69 -5.71
C TYR A 152 -10.08 -12.44 -5.03
N ALA A 153 -11.05 -12.62 -4.13
CA ALA A 153 -11.62 -11.49 -3.38
C ALA A 153 -10.56 -10.77 -2.54
N TYR A 154 -9.63 -11.54 -1.98
CA TYR A 154 -8.51 -11.01 -1.21
C TYR A 154 -7.51 -10.19 -2.07
N GLN A 155 -7.32 -10.57 -3.33
CA GLN A 155 -6.40 -9.88 -4.25
C GLN A 155 -6.99 -8.60 -4.85
N GLU A 156 -8.31 -8.54 -4.99
CA GLU A 156 -9.01 -7.40 -5.62
C GLU A 156 -9.36 -6.29 -4.61
N LEU A 157 -9.18 -6.53 -3.32
CA LEU A 157 -9.37 -5.54 -2.26
C LEU A 157 -8.10 -4.76 -1.95
#